data_b6aed0beec6347f1f59d9a3498d6ee88
#
_entry.id   b6aed0beec6347f1f59d9a3498d6ee88
#
_cell.length_a   1.000
_cell.length_b   1.000
_cell.length_c   1.000
_cell.angle_alpha   90.00
_cell.angle_beta   90.00
_cell.angle_gamma   90.00
#
_symmetry.space_group_name_H-M   'P 1'
#
loop_
_entity.id
_entity.type
_entity.pdbx_description
1 polymer ?
#
loop_
_entity_poly.entity_id
_entity_poly.type
_entity_poly.pdbx_seq_one_letter_code
_entity_poly.pdbx_strand_id
1 'polypeptide(L)'
;NGKTVARFPMGYVVCRCARVREFSLACEICEDLWAPSSPAQKLAAGGANVILNLSASDEVIGKSDYCRALIKAQSGKLECVYVYCGAGSGESTTDAVYGGRKVIAESGRILKEGSVLFDRAEKITTEVDVKKVAWERMRKNTFAASSLEEVSFDIKSEVTRLDNRYIPDTPFVPEDEEECGA
;
A
#
# COMPACT_ATOMS: atom_id res chain seq x y z
N ASN A 1 29.73 -6.24 -18.26
CA ASN A 1 30.28 -5.33 -17.27
C ASN A 1 29.13 -4.77 -16.43
N GLY A 2 28.68 -5.54 -15.41
CA GLY A 2 27.69 -5.07 -14.44
C GLY A 2 28.32 -4.01 -13.54
N LYS A 3 27.95 -2.76 -13.73
CA LYS A 3 28.24 -1.72 -12.74
C LYS A 3 27.18 -1.83 -11.63
N THR A 4 27.61 -2.03 -10.38
CA THR A 4 26.72 -1.88 -9.22
C THR A 4 26.26 -0.44 -9.16
N VAL A 5 24.98 -0.19 -9.33
CA VAL A 5 24.38 1.16 -9.35
C VAL A 5 24.00 1.59 -7.93
N ALA A 6 23.53 0.64 -7.11
CA ALA A 6 23.20 0.87 -5.72
C ALA A 6 23.29 -0.44 -4.93
N ARG A 7 23.48 -0.34 -3.61
CA ARG A 7 23.33 -1.47 -2.67
C ARG A 7 22.24 -1.10 -1.69
N PHE A 8 21.28 -1.99 -1.53
CA PHE A 8 20.26 -1.87 -0.51
C PHE A 8 20.43 -3.01 0.49
N PRO A 9 20.34 -2.75 1.79
CA PRO A 9 20.31 -3.80 2.78
C PRO A 9 19.05 -4.66 2.58
N MET A 10 19.19 -5.97 2.77
CA MET A 10 18.06 -6.89 2.84
C MET A 10 17.48 -6.84 4.25
N GLY A 11 16.18 -6.61 4.37
CA GLY A 11 15.50 -6.62 5.66
C GLY A 11 14.50 -5.48 5.85
N TYR A 12 14.31 -5.08 7.08
CA TYR A 12 13.38 -4.01 7.44
C TYR A 12 14.01 -2.64 7.21
N VAL A 13 13.76 -2.09 6.03
CA VAL A 13 14.29 -0.79 5.62
C VAL A 13 13.16 0.17 5.30
N VAL A 14 13.27 1.40 5.77
CA VAL A 14 12.36 2.50 5.43
C VAL A 14 13.07 3.48 4.51
N CYS A 15 12.53 3.71 3.34
CA CYS A 15 13.00 4.73 2.41
C CYS A 15 12.27 6.05 2.70
N ARG A 16 13.01 7.10 3.07
CA ARG A 16 12.45 8.43 3.38
C ARG A 16 12.73 9.42 2.28
N CYS A 17 11.70 10.11 1.85
CA CYS A 17 11.86 11.21 0.92
C CYS A 17 12.43 12.43 1.64
N ALA A 18 13.57 12.95 1.12
CA ALA A 18 14.20 14.12 1.70
C ALA A 18 13.36 15.40 1.53
N ARG A 19 12.62 15.50 0.45
CA ARG A 19 11.83 16.68 0.09
C ARG A 19 10.44 16.69 0.72
N VAL A 20 9.77 15.54 0.81
CA VAL A 20 8.44 15.38 1.40
C VAL A 20 8.56 14.49 2.63
N ARG A 21 8.65 15.09 3.81
CA ARG A 21 8.96 14.40 5.07
C ARG A 21 7.98 13.28 5.42
N GLU A 22 6.71 13.46 5.09
CA GLU A 22 5.65 12.47 5.35
C GLU A 22 5.65 11.35 4.30
N PHE A 23 6.39 11.51 3.20
CA PHE A 23 6.51 10.47 2.18
C PHE A 23 7.65 9.52 2.53
N SER A 24 7.31 8.43 3.15
CA SER A 24 8.20 7.33 3.48
C SER A 24 7.59 6.03 2.99
N LEU A 25 8.38 5.18 2.38
CA LEU A 25 7.93 3.92 1.82
C LEU A 25 8.79 2.73 2.28
N ALA A 26 8.17 1.58 2.32
CA ALA A 26 8.83 0.31 2.57
C ALA A 26 8.16 -0.80 1.76
N CYS A 27 8.84 -1.92 1.63
CA CYS A 27 8.35 -3.04 0.82
C CYS A 27 8.22 -4.30 1.69
N GLU A 28 7.15 -5.05 1.42
CA GLU A 28 7.04 -6.45 1.77
C GLU A 28 6.73 -7.25 0.50
N ILE A 29 6.81 -8.56 0.54
CA ILE A 29 6.74 -9.38 -0.68
C ILE A 29 5.70 -10.50 -0.51
N CYS A 30 4.75 -10.52 -1.44
CA CYS A 30 3.88 -11.64 -1.71
C CYS A 30 3.17 -12.17 -0.45
N GLU A 31 3.59 -13.35 0.04
CA GLU A 31 3.00 -14.05 1.19
C GLU A 31 3.10 -13.28 2.51
N ASP A 32 3.97 -12.29 2.59
CA ASP A 32 4.09 -11.43 3.78
C ASP A 32 2.76 -10.81 4.20
N LEU A 33 1.88 -10.47 3.23
CA LEU A 33 0.53 -9.98 3.51
C LEU A 33 -0.34 -10.99 4.27
N TRP A 34 -0.15 -12.30 3.99
CA TRP A 34 -0.94 -13.38 4.56
C TRP A 34 -0.41 -13.86 5.91
N ALA A 35 0.83 -13.50 6.23
CA ALA A 35 1.47 -13.93 7.46
C ALA A 35 0.75 -13.36 8.69
N PRO A 36 0.56 -14.15 9.77
CA PRO A 36 -0.05 -13.67 11.02
C PRO A 36 0.67 -12.44 11.60
N SER A 37 1.99 -12.37 11.42
CA SER A 37 2.84 -11.24 11.77
C SER A 37 3.53 -10.73 10.50
N SER A 38 2.83 -9.89 9.75
CA SER A 38 3.33 -9.30 8.53
C SER A 38 4.52 -8.36 8.79
N PRO A 39 5.55 -8.37 7.94
CA PRO A 39 6.62 -7.38 7.95
C PRO A 39 6.13 -5.93 7.96
N ALA A 40 5.02 -5.64 7.28
CA ALA A 40 4.39 -4.32 7.26
C ALA A 40 4.14 -3.73 8.65
N GLN A 41 3.90 -4.57 9.68
CA GLN A 41 3.70 -4.10 11.05
C GLN A 41 4.95 -3.41 11.60
N LYS A 42 6.12 -4.03 11.42
CA LYS A 42 7.40 -3.44 11.83
C LYS A 42 7.78 -2.24 10.98
N LEU A 43 7.53 -2.33 9.67
CA LEU A 43 7.82 -1.26 8.73
C LEU A 43 6.98 -0.01 9.03
N ALA A 44 5.69 -0.18 9.31
CA ALA A 44 4.81 0.92 9.73
C ALA A 44 5.24 1.51 11.08
N ALA A 45 5.58 0.67 12.07
CA ALA A 45 6.13 1.11 13.36
C ALA A 45 7.48 1.85 13.19
N GLY A 46 8.28 1.48 12.20
CA GLY A 46 9.50 2.19 11.77
C GLY A 46 9.24 3.49 11.01
N GLY A 47 7.97 3.84 10.79
CA GLY A 47 7.56 5.12 10.21
C GLY A 47 7.33 5.09 8.69
N ALA A 48 7.20 3.91 8.07
CA ALA A 48 6.77 3.83 6.67
C ALA A 48 5.29 4.20 6.55
N ASN A 49 4.97 5.25 5.81
CA ASN A 49 3.60 5.69 5.55
C ASN A 49 2.99 5.03 4.30
N VAL A 50 3.84 4.51 3.43
CA VAL A 50 3.46 3.76 2.23
C VAL A 50 4.10 2.38 2.27
N ILE A 51 3.29 1.33 2.21
CA ILE A 51 3.73 -0.06 2.11
C ILE A 51 3.46 -0.55 0.71
N LEU A 52 4.48 -1.08 0.06
CA LEU A 52 4.41 -1.69 -1.27
C LEU A 52 4.49 -3.20 -1.11
N ASN A 53 3.53 -3.93 -1.67
CA ASN A 53 3.58 -5.40 -1.76
C ASN A 53 3.67 -5.81 -3.23
N LEU A 54 4.82 -6.38 -3.59
CA LEU A 54 5.08 -6.98 -4.89
C LEU A 54 4.77 -8.47 -4.79
N SER A 55 3.78 -8.94 -5.51
CA SER A 55 3.22 -10.28 -5.30
C SER A 55 3.19 -11.11 -6.58
N ALA A 56 3.51 -12.39 -6.46
CA ALA A 56 3.24 -13.42 -7.45
C ALA A 56 2.30 -14.47 -6.82
N SER A 57 1.10 -14.03 -6.48
CA SER A 57 0.07 -14.86 -5.86
C SER A 57 -0.88 -15.37 -6.93
N ASP A 58 -1.01 -16.69 -7.02
CA ASP A 58 -1.91 -17.36 -7.94
C ASP A 58 -3.38 -16.97 -7.69
N GLU A 59 -4.18 -16.97 -8.74
CA GLU A 59 -5.61 -16.71 -8.67
C GLU A 59 -6.35 -18.04 -8.49
N VAL A 60 -7.13 -18.13 -7.41
CA VAL A 60 -8.05 -19.22 -7.15
C VAL A 60 -9.42 -18.69 -6.80
N ILE A 61 -10.45 -19.50 -7.01
CA ILE A 61 -11.86 -19.13 -6.73
C ILE A 61 -12.00 -18.71 -5.26
N GLY A 62 -12.59 -17.56 -5.02
CA GLY A 62 -12.83 -17.02 -3.67
C GLY A 62 -11.67 -16.24 -3.06
N LYS A 63 -10.46 -16.31 -3.63
CA LYS A 63 -9.27 -15.59 -3.10
C LYS A 63 -9.35 -14.07 -3.28
N SER A 64 -10.09 -13.62 -4.29
CA SER A 64 -10.23 -12.21 -4.63
C SER A 64 -10.72 -11.37 -3.46
N ASP A 65 -11.87 -11.76 -2.89
CA ASP A 65 -12.49 -11.02 -1.79
C ASP A 65 -11.64 -11.09 -0.52
N TYR A 66 -11.04 -12.24 -0.25
CA TYR A 66 -10.14 -12.39 0.89
C TYR A 66 -8.90 -11.51 0.77
N CYS A 67 -8.24 -11.49 -0.40
CA CYS A 67 -7.10 -10.62 -0.65
C CYS A 67 -7.46 -9.14 -0.48
N ARG A 68 -8.60 -8.74 -1.02
CA ARG A 68 -9.15 -7.38 -0.91
C ARG A 68 -9.42 -6.99 0.55
N ALA A 69 -10.01 -7.90 1.32
CA ALA A 69 -10.27 -7.71 2.74
C ALA A 69 -8.97 -7.55 3.54
N LEU A 70 -7.94 -8.37 3.27
CA LEU A 70 -6.64 -8.26 3.90
C LEU A 70 -5.96 -6.92 3.60
N ILE A 71 -5.94 -6.48 2.35
CA ILE A 71 -5.34 -5.19 1.96
C ILE A 71 -6.05 -4.04 2.68
N LYS A 72 -7.38 -4.06 2.70
CA LYS A 72 -8.19 -3.08 3.41
C LYS A 72 -7.87 -3.09 4.92
N ALA A 73 -7.84 -4.26 5.53
CA ALA A 73 -7.56 -4.42 6.96
C ALA A 73 -6.12 -3.96 7.32
N GLN A 74 -5.11 -4.33 6.52
CA GLN A 74 -3.73 -3.90 6.74
C GLN A 74 -3.58 -2.39 6.64
N SER A 75 -4.13 -1.76 5.60
CA SER A 75 -4.04 -0.31 5.45
C SER A 75 -4.69 0.43 6.61
N GLY A 76 -5.83 -0.05 7.13
CA GLY A 76 -6.53 0.54 8.27
C GLY A 76 -5.84 0.28 9.60
N LYS A 77 -5.44 -0.98 9.86
CA LYS A 77 -4.75 -1.36 11.10
C LYS A 77 -3.43 -0.61 11.26
N LEU A 78 -2.68 -0.45 10.17
CA LEU A 78 -1.35 0.15 10.18
C LEU A 78 -1.36 1.65 9.91
N GLU A 79 -2.52 2.25 9.70
CA GLU A 79 -2.66 3.64 9.26
C GLU A 79 -1.64 3.96 8.18
N CYS A 80 -1.80 3.35 7.03
CA CYS A 80 -0.87 3.51 5.93
C CYS A 80 -1.58 3.50 4.58
N VAL A 81 -0.87 3.97 3.57
CA VAL A 81 -1.18 3.64 2.19
C VAL A 81 -0.62 2.25 1.92
N TYR A 82 -1.45 1.35 1.43
CA TYR A 82 -1.04 0.01 1.04
C TYR A 82 -1.24 -0.19 -0.45
N VAL A 83 -0.16 -0.48 -1.16
CA VAL A 83 -0.15 -0.66 -2.60
C VAL A 83 0.20 -2.11 -2.92
N TYR A 84 -0.75 -2.83 -3.49
CA TYR A 84 -0.57 -4.21 -3.91
C TYR A 84 -0.46 -4.28 -5.44
N CYS A 85 0.56 -4.99 -5.92
CA CYS A 85 0.80 -5.22 -7.33
C CYS A 85 1.12 -6.69 -7.57
N GLY A 86 0.20 -7.39 -8.21
CA GLY A 86 0.33 -8.81 -8.55
C GLY A 86 0.95 -9.03 -9.93
N ALA A 87 1.62 -10.17 -10.09
CA ALA A 87 2.10 -10.68 -11.37
C ALA A 87 0.94 -10.81 -12.36
N GLY A 88 1.17 -10.47 -13.60
CA GLY A 88 0.17 -10.51 -14.66
C GLY A 88 0.06 -11.87 -15.35
N SER A 89 -0.97 -12.01 -16.17
CA SER A 89 -1.27 -13.25 -16.91
C SER A 89 -0.10 -13.73 -17.79
N GLY A 90 0.73 -12.83 -18.28
CA GLY A 90 1.92 -13.15 -19.06
C GLY A 90 3.02 -13.91 -18.28
N GLU A 91 2.96 -13.89 -16.95
CA GLU A 91 3.86 -14.64 -16.07
C GLU A 91 3.26 -15.99 -15.62
N SER A 92 2.05 -16.31 -16.06
CA SER A 92 1.38 -17.57 -15.72
C SER A 92 2.12 -18.76 -16.29
N THR A 93 2.06 -19.88 -15.56
CA THR A 93 2.67 -21.16 -15.93
C THR A 93 1.61 -22.24 -16.08
N THR A 94 2.03 -23.49 -16.29
CA THR A 94 1.12 -24.65 -16.31
C THR A 94 0.41 -24.84 -14.96
N ASP A 95 1.09 -24.47 -13.86
CA ASP A 95 0.64 -24.79 -12.50
C ASP A 95 0.09 -23.58 -11.75
N ALA A 96 0.35 -22.36 -12.23
CA ALA A 96 -0.06 -21.13 -11.58
C ALA A 96 -0.60 -20.10 -12.57
N VAL A 97 -1.75 -19.52 -12.26
CA VAL A 97 -2.38 -18.45 -13.03
C VAL A 97 -2.32 -17.16 -12.25
N TYR A 98 -1.80 -16.12 -12.86
CA TYR A 98 -1.70 -14.79 -12.27
C TYR A 98 -2.67 -13.80 -12.93
N GLY A 99 -3.44 -13.11 -12.11
CA GLY A 99 -4.51 -12.23 -12.56
C GLY A 99 -4.13 -10.75 -12.68
N GLY A 100 -2.88 -10.39 -12.35
CA GLY A 100 -2.44 -8.99 -12.40
C GLY A 100 -3.20 -8.07 -11.46
N ARG A 101 -3.60 -8.54 -10.28
CA ARG A 101 -4.34 -7.76 -9.28
C ARG A 101 -3.58 -6.51 -8.87
N LYS A 102 -4.27 -5.39 -8.86
CA LYS A 102 -3.74 -4.07 -8.46
C LYS A 102 -4.72 -3.40 -7.54
N VAL A 103 -4.26 -3.01 -6.34
CA VAL A 103 -5.10 -2.33 -5.35
C VAL A 103 -4.28 -1.25 -4.66
N ILE A 104 -4.88 -0.08 -4.50
CA ILE A 104 -4.33 0.99 -3.66
C ILE A 104 -5.37 1.30 -2.59
N ALA A 105 -4.96 1.11 -1.33
CA ALA A 105 -5.78 1.39 -0.17
C ALA A 105 -5.10 2.41 0.75
N GLU A 106 -5.89 3.19 1.48
CA GLU A 106 -5.42 4.17 2.47
C GLU A 106 -6.30 4.09 3.70
N SER A 107 -5.69 3.91 4.87
CA SER A 107 -6.38 3.92 6.18
C SER A 107 -7.69 3.13 6.21
N GLY A 108 -7.71 1.93 5.63
CA GLY A 108 -8.85 1.04 5.62
C GLY A 108 -9.84 1.25 4.45
N ARG A 109 -9.60 2.20 3.56
CA ARG A 109 -10.43 2.47 2.39
C ARG A 109 -9.69 2.09 1.11
N ILE A 110 -10.33 1.33 0.22
CA ILE A 110 -9.80 1.11 -1.13
C ILE A 110 -10.05 2.37 -1.95
N LEU A 111 -8.97 2.97 -2.44
CA LEU A 111 -9.03 4.18 -3.27
C LEU A 111 -9.15 3.83 -4.75
N LYS A 112 -8.44 2.79 -5.18
CA LYS A 112 -8.44 2.34 -6.57
C LYS A 112 -8.14 0.86 -6.66
N GLU A 113 -8.86 0.18 -7.53
CA GLU A 113 -8.65 -1.21 -7.87
C GLU A 113 -8.68 -1.38 -9.39
N GLY A 114 -7.82 -2.22 -9.92
CA GLY A 114 -7.76 -2.55 -11.35
C GLY A 114 -8.42 -3.89 -11.64
N SER A 115 -8.61 -4.14 -12.93
CA SER A 115 -9.14 -5.42 -13.42
C SER A 115 -8.24 -6.60 -13.04
N VAL A 116 -8.83 -7.77 -12.95
CA VAL A 116 -8.17 -9.05 -12.74
C VAL A 116 -8.36 -9.91 -13.99
N LEU A 117 -7.43 -10.79 -14.29
CA LEU A 117 -7.49 -11.72 -15.42
C LEU A 117 -7.69 -10.99 -16.77
N PHE A 118 -6.84 -10.05 -17.07
CA PHE A 118 -6.84 -9.44 -18.38
C PHE A 118 -5.51 -9.64 -19.13
N ASP A 119 -5.55 -9.54 -20.43
CA ASP A 119 -4.53 -9.98 -21.38
C ASP A 119 -3.51 -8.89 -21.76
N ARG A 120 -3.61 -7.72 -21.17
CA ARG A 120 -2.72 -6.59 -21.45
C ARG A 120 -2.33 -5.82 -20.19
N ALA A 121 -1.23 -5.09 -20.26
CA ALA A 121 -0.74 -4.27 -19.17
C ALA A 121 -1.75 -3.17 -18.81
N GLU A 122 -2.10 -3.08 -17.53
CA GLU A 122 -2.93 -2.03 -16.98
C GLU A 122 -2.17 -1.25 -15.92
N LYS A 123 -2.39 0.05 -15.89
CA LYS A 123 -1.89 0.96 -14.87
C LYS A 123 -3.07 1.59 -14.14
N ILE A 124 -3.07 1.52 -12.82
CA ILE A 124 -3.97 2.31 -11.98
C ILE A 124 -3.22 3.48 -11.34
N THR A 125 -3.90 4.58 -11.16
CA THR A 125 -3.34 5.79 -10.54
C THR A 125 -4.39 6.40 -9.64
N THR A 126 -3.97 6.87 -8.46
CA THR A 126 -4.81 7.64 -7.54
C THR A 126 -3.94 8.57 -6.69
N GLU A 127 -4.57 9.53 -6.05
CA GLU A 127 -3.93 10.42 -5.09
C GLU A 127 -4.04 9.84 -3.69
N VAL A 128 -2.98 9.97 -2.90
CA VAL A 128 -2.91 9.52 -1.51
C VAL A 128 -2.49 10.65 -0.59
N ASP A 129 -3.06 10.71 0.61
CA ASP A 129 -2.75 11.74 1.59
C ASP A 129 -1.79 11.22 2.67
N VAL A 130 -0.49 11.26 2.37
CA VAL A 130 0.55 10.82 3.30
C VAL A 130 0.64 11.70 4.56
N LYS A 131 0.20 12.95 4.49
CA LYS A 131 0.14 13.84 5.66
C LYS A 131 -0.96 13.42 6.61
N LYS A 132 -2.16 13.11 6.09
CA LYS A 132 -3.25 12.55 6.87
C LYS A 132 -2.84 11.25 7.56
N VAL A 133 -2.23 10.33 6.80
CA VAL A 133 -1.71 9.06 7.34
C VAL A 133 -0.75 9.29 8.50
N ALA A 134 0.23 10.19 8.34
CA ALA A 134 1.19 10.52 9.39
C ALA A 134 0.50 11.14 10.62
N TRP A 135 -0.47 12.03 10.39
CA TRP A 135 -1.23 12.69 11.44
C TRP A 135 -2.09 11.72 12.25
N GLU A 136 -2.86 10.84 11.58
CA GLU A 136 -3.69 9.84 12.25
C GLU A 136 -2.85 8.87 13.07
N ARG A 137 -1.67 8.50 12.59
CA ARG A 137 -0.74 7.66 13.34
C ARG A 137 -0.20 8.34 14.59
N MET A 138 0.14 9.63 14.53
CA MET A 138 0.60 10.40 15.69
C MET A 138 -0.47 10.52 16.80
N ARG A 139 -1.74 10.45 16.45
CA ARG A 139 -2.85 10.49 17.41
C ARG A 139 -3.07 9.16 18.14
N LYS A 140 -2.49 8.07 17.64
CA LYS A 140 -2.65 6.72 18.20
C LYS A 140 -1.49 6.38 19.13
N ASN A 141 -1.75 6.28 20.42
CA ASN A 141 -0.75 5.90 21.43
C ASN A 141 -0.37 4.41 21.40
N THR A 142 -1.05 3.61 20.60
CA THR A 142 -0.77 2.18 20.40
C THR A 142 0.31 1.91 19.36
N PHE A 143 0.76 2.92 18.63
CA PHE A 143 1.89 2.82 17.72
C PHE A 143 3.20 2.96 18.49
N ALA A 144 3.81 1.82 18.84
CA ALA A 144 5.16 1.83 19.41
C ALA A 144 6.17 2.14 18.29
N ALA A 145 6.96 3.19 18.47
CA ALA A 145 8.03 3.52 17.54
C ALA A 145 9.07 2.40 17.51
N SER A 146 9.50 2.02 16.31
CA SER A 146 10.57 1.06 16.06
C SER A 146 11.69 1.75 15.30
N SER A 147 12.94 1.58 15.74
CA SER A 147 14.09 2.06 14.98
C SER A 147 14.46 1.03 13.93
N LEU A 148 14.41 1.42 12.67
CA LEU A 148 14.80 0.58 11.53
C LEU A 148 15.90 1.29 10.73
N GLU A 149 16.53 0.53 9.85
CA GLU A 149 17.48 1.10 8.90
C GLU A 149 16.74 2.04 7.94
N GLU A 150 17.34 3.20 7.68
CA GLU A 150 16.75 4.22 6.83
C GLU A 150 17.63 4.50 5.62
N VAL A 151 17.02 4.62 4.46
CA VAL A 151 17.64 5.06 3.21
C VAL A 151 16.95 6.32 2.73
N SER A 152 17.71 7.36 2.44
CA SER A 152 17.17 8.61 1.90
C SER A 152 17.07 8.55 0.38
N PHE A 153 15.96 9.09 -0.16
CA PHE A 153 15.79 9.34 -1.59
C PHE A 153 15.19 10.72 -1.81
N ASP A 154 15.22 11.20 -3.03
CA ASP A 154 14.57 12.45 -3.40
C ASP A 154 13.70 12.28 -4.65
N ILE A 155 12.70 13.15 -4.78
CA ILE A 155 11.83 13.25 -5.94
C ILE A 155 11.92 14.64 -6.54
N LYS A 156 11.90 14.73 -7.87
CA LYS A 156 12.02 16.02 -8.58
C LYS A 156 10.72 16.85 -8.56
N SER A 157 9.61 16.24 -8.18
CA SER A 157 8.28 16.86 -8.21
C SER A 157 7.78 17.11 -6.79
N GLU A 158 7.18 18.25 -6.56
CA GLU A 158 6.42 18.56 -5.36
C GLU A 158 4.94 18.42 -5.68
N VAL A 159 4.31 17.36 -5.14
CA VAL A 159 2.85 17.21 -5.21
C VAL A 159 2.30 17.62 -3.85
N THR A 160 1.56 18.71 -3.82
CA THR A 160 1.05 19.29 -2.57
C THR A 160 -0.47 19.40 -2.52
N ARG A 161 -1.15 18.98 -3.59
CA ARG A 161 -2.61 19.08 -3.73
C ARG A 161 -3.23 17.74 -4.03
N LEU A 162 -4.47 17.55 -3.57
CA LEU A 162 -5.33 16.41 -3.84
C LEU A 162 -6.45 16.88 -4.80
N ASP A 163 -6.07 17.16 -6.05
CA ASP A 163 -6.96 17.82 -7.02
C ASP A 163 -8.07 16.89 -7.55
N ASN A 164 -7.84 15.57 -7.51
CA ASN A 164 -8.78 14.57 -8.03
C ASN A 164 -9.38 13.70 -6.93
N ARG A 165 -9.19 14.08 -5.67
CA ARG A 165 -9.74 13.34 -4.55
C ARG A 165 -11.05 13.96 -4.10
N TYR A 166 -12.10 13.13 -4.08
CA TYR A 166 -13.36 13.54 -3.46
C TYR A 166 -13.18 13.70 -1.94
N ILE A 167 -13.50 14.87 -1.42
CA ILE A 167 -13.52 15.19 0.00
C ILE A 167 -14.94 15.69 0.30
N PRO A 168 -15.72 14.99 1.15
CA PRO A 168 -17.08 15.41 1.47
C PRO A 168 -17.10 16.79 2.14
N ASP A 169 -17.99 17.66 1.71
CA ASP A 169 -18.23 18.96 2.36
C ASP A 169 -18.90 18.82 3.72
N THR A 170 -19.56 17.68 3.95
CA THR A 170 -20.29 17.35 5.17
C THR A 170 -19.78 16.04 5.78
N PRO A 171 -18.56 16.02 6.37
CA PRO A 171 -17.91 14.79 6.80
C PRO A 171 -18.59 14.03 7.94
N PHE A 172 -19.58 14.64 8.58
CA PHE A 172 -20.34 14.04 9.68
C PHE A 172 -21.77 13.62 9.29
N VAL A 173 -22.12 13.79 8.02
CA VAL A 173 -23.42 13.38 7.48
C VAL A 173 -23.19 12.20 6.55
N PRO A 174 -23.76 11.01 6.82
CA PRO A 174 -23.67 9.88 5.91
C PRO A 174 -24.20 10.24 4.51
N GLU A 175 -23.53 9.76 3.48
CA GLU A 175 -23.90 10.06 2.09
C GLU A 175 -24.95 9.08 1.55
N ASP A 176 -25.11 7.93 2.19
CA ASP A 176 -26.08 6.91 1.81
C ASP A 176 -26.74 6.23 3.02
N GLU A 177 -27.83 5.48 2.75
CA GLU A 177 -28.59 4.78 3.77
C GLU A 177 -27.83 3.59 4.39
N GLU A 178 -26.86 3.01 3.68
CA GLU A 178 -26.03 1.91 4.19
C GLU A 178 -25.05 2.41 5.26
N GLU A 179 -24.52 3.62 5.12
CA GLU A 179 -23.67 4.24 6.14
C GLU A 179 -24.49 4.69 7.38
N CYS A 180 -25.78 4.97 7.23
CA CYS A 180 -26.67 5.34 8.33
C CYS A 180 -27.03 4.19 9.25
N GLY A 181 -26.89 2.94 8.81
CA GLY A 181 -27.30 1.73 9.54
C GLY A 181 -26.18 1.03 10.32
N ALA A 182 -24.99 1.60 10.42
CA ALA A 182 -23.83 1.02 11.08
C ALA A 182 -23.70 1.44 12.55
#